data_f6557ccf2dc104bd14bb3452f01f8b3b
#
_entry.id   f6557ccf2dc104bd14bb3452f01f8b3b
#
_cell.length_a   1.000
_cell.length_b   1.000
_cell.length_c   1.000
_cell.angle_alpha   90.00
_cell.angle_beta   90.00
_cell.angle_gamma   90.00
#
_symmetry.space_group_name_H-M   'P 1'
#
loop_
_entity.id
_entity.type
_entity.pdbx_description
1 polymer ?
#
loop_
_entity_poly.entity_id
_entity_poly.type
_entity_poly.pdbx_seq_one_letter_code
_entity_poly.pdbx_strand_id
1 'polypeptide(L)'
;MEKIIIQTIDCGRHDYWKVSLDLLDSLNIFDAISEYSYLGNGKEPLNEDGYAYLEIDSDCGIFDKAMKFYKKKYTLDFDTLQEAFDDTYDDYRDWLDQLDSYDTESIDEKGYTVDNVPEDLSAVLMADELEDEEEDIDD
;
A
#
# COMPACT_ATOMS: atom_id res chain seq x y z
N MET A 1 4.00 4.80 -21.99
CA MET A 1 4.31 4.42 -20.65
C MET A 1 3.19 4.80 -19.71
N GLU A 2 2.75 3.85 -18.94
CA GLU A 2 1.64 4.08 -18.08
C GLU A 2 2.04 4.81 -16.83
N LYS A 3 1.19 5.71 -16.38
CA LYS A 3 1.43 6.42 -15.15
C LYS A 3 0.51 5.85 -14.08
N ILE A 4 1.09 5.44 -12.98
CA ILE A 4 0.34 4.87 -11.87
C ILE A 4 0.09 5.95 -10.85
N ILE A 5 -1.15 6.14 -10.46
CA ILE A 5 -1.52 7.15 -9.48
C ILE A 5 -2.01 6.44 -8.24
N ILE A 6 -1.43 6.80 -7.10
CA ILE A 6 -1.77 6.21 -5.81
C ILE A 6 -2.46 7.28 -4.98
N GLN A 7 -3.68 7.02 -4.57
CA GLN A 7 -4.43 7.96 -3.73
C GLN A 7 -4.09 7.73 -2.27
N THR A 8 -3.99 8.81 -1.52
CA THR A 8 -3.57 8.73 -0.12
C THR A 8 -4.58 9.36 0.81
N ILE A 9 -4.57 8.93 2.06
CA ILE A 9 -5.35 9.52 3.13
C ILE A 9 -4.42 9.85 4.28
N ASP A 10 -4.50 11.08 4.76
CA ASP A 10 -3.74 11.52 5.93
C ASP A 10 -4.69 11.57 7.12
N CYS A 11 -4.45 10.73 8.10
CA CYS A 11 -5.28 10.65 9.30
C CYS A 11 -4.69 11.42 10.47
N GLY A 12 -3.66 12.20 10.20
CA GLY A 12 -3.03 12.98 11.25
C GLY A 12 -1.85 12.28 11.90
N ARG A 13 -2.04 11.04 12.34
CA ARG A 13 -0.96 10.26 12.91
C ARG A 13 -0.41 9.24 11.95
N HIS A 14 -1.27 8.70 11.10
CA HIS A 14 -0.90 7.69 10.15
C HIS A 14 -1.46 8.07 8.80
N ASP A 15 -0.71 7.78 7.76
CA ASP A 15 -1.21 7.94 6.40
C ASP A 15 -1.40 6.56 5.81
N TYR A 16 -2.32 6.45 4.86
CA TYR A 16 -2.58 5.20 4.18
C TYR A 16 -2.59 5.44 2.69
N TRP A 17 -2.00 4.52 1.94
CA TRP A 17 -1.97 4.58 0.48
C TRP A 17 -2.88 3.48 -0.06
N LYS A 18 -3.80 3.88 -0.93
CA LYS A 18 -4.74 2.93 -1.54
C LYS A 18 -4.11 2.33 -2.77
N VAL A 19 -3.78 1.05 -2.71
CA VAL A 19 -3.06 0.35 -3.78
C VAL A 19 -3.88 -0.86 -4.19
N SER A 20 -4.05 -1.06 -5.50
CA SER A 20 -4.84 -2.20 -5.97
C SER A 20 -4.15 -3.51 -5.65
N LEU A 21 -4.94 -4.54 -5.38
CA LEU A 21 -4.38 -5.87 -5.15
C LEU A 21 -3.71 -6.40 -6.41
N ASP A 22 -4.23 -6.02 -7.59
CA ASP A 22 -3.59 -6.42 -8.84
C ASP A 22 -2.17 -5.89 -8.94
N LEU A 23 -1.96 -4.65 -8.51
CA LEU A 23 -0.61 -4.09 -8.52
C LEU A 23 0.29 -4.81 -7.53
N LEU A 24 -0.20 -5.06 -6.32
CA LEU A 24 0.59 -5.78 -5.33
C LEU A 24 0.94 -7.19 -5.83
N ASP A 25 0.01 -7.82 -6.53
CA ASP A 25 0.25 -9.14 -7.11
C ASP A 25 1.37 -9.06 -8.15
N SER A 26 1.34 -8.06 -9.00
CA SER A 26 2.36 -7.90 -10.03
C SER A 26 3.74 -7.63 -9.43
N LEU A 27 3.78 -7.08 -8.23
CA LEU A 27 5.03 -6.81 -7.53
C LEU A 27 5.50 -7.99 -6.68
N ASN A 28 4.65 -9.00 -6.52
CA ASN A 28 4.98 -10.18 -5.71
C ASN A 28 5.29 -9.84 -4.27
N ILE A 29 4.56 -8.92 -3.68
CA ILE A 29 4.84 -8.52 -2.30
C ILE A 29 3.70 -8.79 -1.32
N PHE A 30 2.72 -9.62 -1.70
CA PHE A 30 1.64 -9.94 -0.77
C PHE A 30 2.18 -10.45 0.57
N ASP A 31 3.21 -11.29 0.51
CA ASP A 31 3.74 -11.89 1.73
C ASP A 31 4.62 -10.95 2.54
N ALA A 32 4.94 -9.79 1.98
CA ALA A 32 5.77 -8.81 2.67
C ALA A 32 4.97 -7.72 3.37
N ILE A 33 3.70 -7.58 3.05
CA ILE A 33 2.85 -6.54 3.65
C ILE A 33 2.43 -7.00 5.05
N SER A 34 2.41 -6.08 6.00
CA SER A 34 2.16 -6.42 7.40
C SER A 34 0.68 -6.30 7.76
N GLU A 35 0.37 -6.76 8.97
CA GLU A 35 -0.99 -6.66 9.47
C GLU A 35 -1.36 -5.25 9.87
N TYR A 36 -0.43 -4.31 9.83
CA TYR A 36 -0.74 -2.91 10.11
C TYR A 36 -1.50 -2.23 8.97
N SER A 37 -1.55 -2.88 7.81
CA SER A 37 -2.32 -2.38 6.68
C SER A 37 -3.69 -3.01 6.68
N TYR A 38 -4.57 -2.53 5.81
CA TYR A 38 -5.97 -2.94 5.78
C TYR A 38 -6.40 -3.31 4.38
N LEU A 39 -7.52 -4.02 4.29
CA LEU A 39 -8.13 -4.39 3.01
C LEU A 39 -9.52 -3.79 2.92
N GLY A 40 -9.85 -3.27 1.76
CA GLY A 40 -11.21 -2.83 1.49
C GLY A 40 -12.12 -4.03 1.31
N ASN A 41 -13.38 -3.90 1.70
CA ASN A 41 -14.35 -4.97 1.59
C ASN A 41 -15.72 -4.49 1.13
N GLY A 42 -15.84 -3.25 0.71
CA GLY A 42 -17.05 -2.68 0.18
C GLY A 42 -16.81 -2.08 -1.19
N LYS A 43 -17.72 -1.20 -1.62
CA LYS A 43 -17.64 -0.64 -2.95
C LYS A 43 -17.51 0.86 -3.00
N GLU A 44 -17.42 1.49 -1.84
CA GLU A 44 -17.27 2.93 -1.78
C GLU A 44 -15.80 3.29 -1.94
N PRO A 45 -15.50 4.48 -2.40
CA PRO A 45 -14.11 4.87 -2.62
C PRO A 45 -13.22 4.70 -1.40
N LEU A 46 -13.78 4.85 -0.20
CA LEU A 46 -13.00 4.76 1.03
C LEU A 46 -12.88 3.34 1.56
N ASN A 47 -13.57 2.39 0.95
CA ASN A 47 -13.56 1.00 1.40
C ASN A 47 -13.71 0.07 0.20
N GLU A 48 -13.07 0.41 -0.89
CA GLU A 48 -13.27 -0.29 -2.15
C GLU A 48 -12.67 -1.69 -2.11
N ASP A 49 -13.48 -2.68 -2.49
CA ASP A 49 -13.01 -4.05 -2.57
C ASP A 49 -11.95 -4.16 -3.68
N GLY A 50 -10.95 -4.99 -3.46
CA GLY A 50 -9.88 -5.16 -4.43
C GLY A 50 -8.71 -4.23 -4.21
N TYR A 51 -8.72 -3.50 -3.10
CA TYR A 51 -7.65 -2.57 -2.76
C TYR A 51 -7.14 -2.82 -1.35
N ALA A 52 -5.87 -2.51 -1.14
CA ALA A 52 -5.27 -2.50 0.18
C ALA A 52 -4.96 -1.06 0.55
N TYR A 53 -5.02 -0.77 1.82
CA TYR A 53 -4.69 0.56 2.36
C TYR A 53 -3.42 0.38 3.18
N LEU A 54 -2.29 0.74 2.58
CA LEU A 54 -0.97 0.45 3.15
C LEU A 54 -0.57 1.52 4.16
N GLU A 55 -0.16 1.09 5.31
CA GLU A 55 0.21 2.00 6.40
C GLU A 55 1.59 2.61 6.11
N ILE A 56 1.70 3.93 6.31
CA ILE A 56 2.86 4.70 5.86
C ILE A 56 4.17 4.27 6.51
N ASP A 57 4.13 3.95 7.80
CA ASP A 57 5.36 3.68 8.53
C ASP A 57 5.88 2.26 8.31
N SER A 58 5.03 1.36 7.84
CA SER A 58 5.45 -0.04 7.70
C SER A 58 5.45 -0.52 6.26
N ASP A 59 4.35 -0.32 5.54
CA ASP A 59 4.19 -1.03 4.28
C ASP A 59 4.36 -0.17 3.03
N CYS A 60 4.20 1.14 3.14
CA CYS A 60 4.43 2.01 1.98
C CYS A 60 5.88 1.95 1.52
N GLY A 61 6.81 1.81 2.47
CA GLY A 61 8.22 1.67 2.11
C GLY A 61 8.49 0.40 1.33
N ILE A 62 7.81 -0.69 1.70
CA ILE A 62 7.92 -1.95 0.98
C ILE A 62 7.39 -1.79 -0.44
N PHE A 63 6.24 -1.15 -0.58
CA PHE A 63 5.66 -0.88 -1.88
C PHE A 63 6.61 -0.04 -2.74
N ASP A 64 7.16 1.03 -2.17
CA ASP A 64 8.05 1.92 -2.90
C ASP A 64 9.30 1.18 -3.39
N LYS A 65 9.90 0.36 -2.53
CA LYS A 65 11.08 -0.39 -2.91
C LYS A 65 10.77 -1.39 -4.01
N ALA A 66 9.62 -2.05 -3.92
CA ALA A 66 9.23 -3.01 -4.96
C ALA A 66 9.00 -2.30 -6.29
N MET A 67 8.36 -1.14 -6.27
CA MET A 67 8.14 -0.37 -7.49
C MET A 67 9.46 0.00 -8.14
N LYS A 68 10.42 0.43 -7.34
CA LYS A 68 11.74 0.78 -7.85
C LYS A 68 12.47 -0.45 -8.38
N PHE A 69 12.34 -1.56 -7.69
CA PHE A 69 12.98 -2.79 -8.12
C PHE A 69 12.53 -3.19 -9.53
N TYR A 70 11.23 -3.02 -9.81
CA TYR A 70 10.68 -3.35 -11.12
C TYR A 70 10.70 -2.17 -12.08
N LYS A 71 11.32 -1.06 -11.68
CA LYS A 71 11.46 0.14 -12.50
C LYS A 71 10.11 0.72 -12.90
N LYS A 72 9.15 0.63 -12.02
CA LYS A 72 7.84 1.21 -12.21
C LYS A 72 7.78 2.55 -11.49
N LYS A 73 7.06 3.49 -12.06
CA LYS A 73 6.94 4.82 -11.46
C LYS A 73 5.51 5.10 -11.08
N TYR A 74 5.34 5.93 -10.08
CA TYR A 74 4.02 6.31 -9.62
C TYR A 74 4.05 7.72 -9.07
N THR A 75 2.87 8.33 -8.95
CA THR A 75 2.73 9.61 -8.28
C THR A 75 1.65 9.48 -7.23
N LEU A 76 1.69 10.38 -6.26
CA LEU A 76 0.71 10.37 -5.18
C LEU A 76 -0.34 11.44 -5.43
N ASP A 77 -1.59 11.08 -5.18
CA ASP A 77 -2.71 12.01 -5.24
C ASP A 77 -3.15 12.25 -3.80
N PHE A 78 -2.89 13.43 -3.29
CA PHE A 78 -3.17 13.76 -1.89
C PHE A 78 -4.56 14.34 -1.68
N ASP A 79 -5.33 14.51 -2.74
CA ASP A 79 -6.57 15.28 -2.66
C ASP A 79 -7.84 14.46 -2.80
N THR A 80 -7.91 13.60 -3.79
CA THR A 80 -9.16 12.96 -4.17
C THR A 80 -9.75 12.12 -3.06
N LEU A 81 -8.97 11.19 -2.55
CA LEU A 81 -9.44 10.30 -1.51
C LEU A 81 -9.56 11.04 -0.18
N GLN A 82 -8.65 11.99 0.04
CA GLN A 82 -8.67 12.78 1.26
C GLN A 82 -9.93 13.60 1.38
N GLU A 83 -10.39 14.22 0.29
CA GLU A 83 -11.61 14.99 0.33
C GLU A 83 -12.80 14.12 0.65
N ALA A 84 -12.85 12.93 0.07
CA ALA A 84 -13.94 11.99 0.37
C ALA A 84 -13.90 11.56 1.83
N PHE A 85 -12.71 11.36 2.36
CA PHE A 85 -12.53 10.97 3.75
C PHE A 85 -13.04 12.08 4.68
N ASP A 86 -12.61 13.31 4.42
CA ASP A 86 -12.99 14.44 5.26
C ASP A 86 -14.49 14.68 5.24
N ASP A 87 -15.14 14.41 4.12
CA ASP A 87 -16.59 14.59 4.00
C ASP A 87 -17.37 13.49 4.72
N THR A 88 -16.76 12.35 4.94
CA THR A 88 -17.47 11.17 5.44
C THR A 88 -17.18 10.89 6.90
N TYR A 89 -15.94 11.11 7.34
CA TYR A 89 -15.53 10.71 8.69
C TYR A 89 -14.95 11.87 9.47
N ASP A 90 -15.29 11.94 10.75
CA ASP A 90 -14.66 12.88 11.68
C ASP A 90 -13.47 12.25 12.38
N ASP A 91 -13.45 10.93 12.47
CA ASP A 91 -12.41 10.21 13.20
C ASP A 91 -11.93 9.07 12.34
N TYR A 92 -10.62 8.98 12.13
CA TYR A 92 -10.07 7.96 11.27
C TYR A 92 -10.36 6.55 11.80
N ARG A 93 -10.60 6.40 13.10
CA ARG A 93 -10.92 5.09 13.67
C ARG A 93 -12.25 4.57 13.16
N ASP A 94 -13.21 5.46 12.91
CA ASP A 94 -14.48 5.05 12.34
C ASP A 94 -14.30 4.46 10.96
N TRP A 95 -13.36 5.02 10.21
CA TRP A 95 -13.06 4.51 8.88
C TRP A 95 -12.34 3.16 8.97
N LEU A 96 -11.33 3.06 9.83
CA LEU A 96 -10.56 1.82 9.96
C LEU A 96 -11.44 0.66 10.42
N ASP A 97 -12.44 0.94 11.25
CA ASP A 97 -13.35 -0.11 11.70
C ASP A 97 -14.16 -0.73 10.59
N GLN A 98 -14.27 -0.05 9.44
CA GLN A 98 -15.00 -0.59 8.30
C GLN A 98 -14.14 -1.51 7.45
N LEU A 99 -12.84 -1.47 7.63
CA LEU A 99 -11.91 -2.22 6.81
C LEU A 99 -11.53 -3.52 7.49
N ASP A 100 -11.06 -4.48 6.70
CA ASP A 100 -10.51 -5.71 7.26
C ASP A 100 -9.02 -5.58 7.44
N SER A 101 -8.47 -6.24 8.43
CA SER A 101 -7.01 -6.27 8.58
C SER A 101 -6.38 -7.01 7.42
N TYR A 102 -5.20 -6.58 7.02
CA TYR A 102 -4.48 -7.25 5.95
C TYR A 102 -4.06 -8.66 6.42
N ASP A 103 -4.28 -9.64 5.56
CA ASP A 103 -4.07 -11.03 5.93
C ASP A 103 -3.93 -11.82 4.64
N THR A 104 -2.91 -12.64 4.54
CA THR A 104 -2.67 -13.41 3.31
C THR A 104 -3.77 -14.43 3.05
N GLU A 105 -4.43 -14.92 4.09
CA GLU A 105 -5.56 -15.81 3.88
C GLU A 105 -6.69 -15.10 3.15
N SER A 106 -6.95 -13.85 3.51
CA SER A 106 -7.98 -13.07 2.85
C SER A 106 -7.62 -12.80 1.39
N ILE A 107 -6.34 -12.58 1.11
CA ILE A 107 -5.87 -12.39 -0.25
C ILE A 107 -6.12 -13.65 -1.06
N ASP A 108 -5.79 -14.80 -0.49
CA ASP A 108 -6.00 -16.07 -1.15
C ASP A 108 -7.48 -16.30 -1.45
N GLU A 109 -8.34 -15.96 -0.50
CA GLU A 109 -9.77 -16.11 -0.67
C GLU A 109 -10.33 -15.24 -1.78
N LYS A 110 -9.65 -14.13 -2.07
CA LYS A 110 -10.09 -13.24 -3.13
C LYS A 110 -9.65 -13.71 -4.51
N GLY A 111 -8.95 -14.83 -4.57
CA GLY A 111 -8.54 -15.42 -5.86
C GLY A 111 -7.11 -15.17 -6.26
N TYR A 112 -6.34 -14.55 -5.42
CA TYR A 112 -4.91 -14.31 -5.70
C TYR A 112 -4.08 -15.45 -5.13
N THR A 113 -2.91 -15.66 -5.71
CA THR A 113 -1.96 -16.63 -5.19
C THR A 113 -0.90 -15.86 -4.40
N VAL A 114 -0.70 -16.25 -3.16
CA VAL A 114 0.31 -15.62 -2.30
C VAL A 114 1.57 -16.46 -2.36
N ASP A 115 2.57 -15.95 -3.08
CA ASP A 115 3.85 -16.64 -3.20
C ASP A 115 4.87 -15.92 -2.33
N ASN A 116 5.97 -16.60 -2.03
CA ASN A 116 7.08 -15.98 -1.33
C ASN A 116 7.63 -14.85 -2.18
N VAL A 117 8.07 -13.79 -1.53
CA VAL A 117 8.73 -12.69 -2.23
C VAL A 117 9.99 -13.24 -2.90
N PRO A 118 10.24 -12.90 -4.18
CA PRO A 118 11.46 -13.38 -4.85
C PRO A 118 12.71 -12.98 -4.06
N GLU A 119 13.70 -13.84 -4.12
CA GLU A 119 14.90 -13.66 -3.30
C GLU A 119 15.59 -12.32 -3.55
N ASP A 120 15.72 -11.93 -4.81
CA ASP A 120 16.37 -10.66 -5.14
C ASP A 120 15.57 -9.48 -4.59
N LEU A 121 14.26 -9.53 -4.69
CA LEU A 121 13.42 -8.47 -4.17
C LEU A 121 13.46 -8.47 -2.66
N SER A 122 13.43 -9.64 -2.04
CA SER A 122 13.49 -9.74 -0.59
C SER A 122 14.74 -9.06 -0.06
N ALA A 123 15.87 -9.24 -0.73
CA ALA A 123 17.11 -8.60 -0.32
C ALA A 123 16.99 -7.07 -0.37
N VAL A 124 16.32 -6.55 -1.39
CA VAL A 124 16.11 -5.11 -1.52
C VAL A 124 15.20 -4.61 -0.39
N LEU A 125 14.14 -5.35 -0.10
CA LEU A 125 13.20 -4.92 0.94
C LEU A 125 13.84 -4.90 2.32
N MET A 126 14.80 -5.78 2.56
CA MET A 126 15.43 -5.87 3.85
C MET A 126 16.63 -4.95 4.01
N ALA A 127 17.10 -4.35 2.95
CA ALA A 127 18.28 -3.50 2.99
C ALA A 127 17.92 -2.05 3.13
N ASP A 128 16.95 -1.76 3.94
CA ASP A 128 16.36 -0.45 3.92
C ASP A 128 17.26 0.64 4.41
N GLU A 129 18.08 0.37 5.38
CA GLU A 129 18.87 1.43 5.90
C GLU A 129 19.88 1.92 4.96
N LEU A 130 20.29 1.07 4.10
CA LEU A 130 21.40 1.41 3.27
C LEU A 130 21.08 2.39 2.25
N GLU A 131 19.96 2.27 1.65
CA GLU A 131 19.69 3.09 0.58
C GLU A 131 19.18 4.35 0.97
N ASP A 132 18.80 4.45 2.11
CA ASP A 132 18.31 5.65 2.48
C ASP A 132 19.23 6.71 2.30
N GLU A 133 20.11 6.53 2.50
CA GLU A 133 20.93 7.43 2.35
C GLU A 133 21.30 7.70 1.14
N GLU A 134 21.30 7.48 0.67
CA GLU A 134 21.83 7.72 -0.35
C GLU A 134 21.19 8.33 -1.22
N GLU A 135 20.62 8.46 -0.76
CA GLU A 135 20.43 8.92 -1.47
C GLU A 135 20.43 9.74 -1.88
N ASP A 136 20.23 9.71 -1.28
CA ASP A 136 20.38 10.41 -1.63
C ASP A 136 20.74 11.01 -2.21
N ILE A 137 20.82 11.03 -1.88
CA ILE A 137 21.30 11.58 -2.35
C ILE A 137 21.46 12.11 -3.21
N ASP A 138 21.35 12.01 -3.14
CA ASP A 138 21.68 12.46 -3.95
C ASP A 138 21.85 12.99 -4.63
N ASP A 139 21.74 12.96 -4.36
CA ASP A 139 22.03 13.40 -5.07
C ASP A 139 22.19 13.84 -5.60
#